data_a75155b837ad727c5e9af7cde94bd19c
#
_entry.id   a75155b837ad727c5e9af7cde94bd19c
#
_cell.length_a   1.000
_cell.length_b   1.000
_cell.length_c   1.000
_cell.angle_alpha   90.00
_cell.angle_beta   90.00
_cell.angle_gamma   90.00
#
_symmetry.space_group_name_H-M   'P 1'
#
loop_
_entity.id
_entity.type
_entity.pdbx_description
1 polymer ?
#
loop_
_entity_poly.entity_id
_entity_poly.type
_entity_poly.pdbx_seq_one_letter_code
_entity_poly.pdbx_strand_id
1 'polypeptide(L)'
;MLVCKARRSNRAFSTRPIPREMLEQIIEAAHRAPTASNMQQVYFTLVTDPKQLDAISRFTLDVFNSAAKKLKNPILKPILKRIMPDAYRYLPVFDRLNREYANGHDMILRGATAALFIHTPKNSRFGSADANLAYQNGSLMAECLGVNQFYMGFVCTAIHQENKGTLANTLGING
;
A
#
# COMPACT_ATOMS: atom_id res chain seq x y z
N MET A 1 19.55 4.21 18.03
CA MET A 1 18.41 3.77 18.89
C MET A 1 17.23 4.74 18.91
N LEU A 2 17.43 6.07 18.85
CA LEU A 2 16.36 7.07 18.88
C LEU A 2 15.37 6.92 17.70
N VAL A 3 15.85 6.75 16.47
CA VAL A 3 15.03 6.65 15.25
C VAL A 3 14.07 5.45 15.32
N CYS A 4 14.54 4.28 15.73
CA CYS A 4 13.68 3.11 15.88
C CYS A 4 12.58 3.31 16.94
N LYS A 5 12.82 4.14 17.94
CA LYS A 5 11.82 4.50 18.97
C LYS A 5 10.84 5.58 18.49
N ALA A 6 11.32 6.50 17.65
CA ALA A 6 10.54 7.62 17.13
C ALA A 6 9.59 7.22 16.01
N ARG A 7 10.06 6.37 15.08
CA ARG A 7 9.29 5.97 13.90
C ARG A 7 7.89 5.45 14.26
N ARG A 8 6.89 6.03 13.63
CA ARG A 8 5.46 5.67 13.76
C ARG A 8 4.82 5.56 12.37
N SER A 9 3.74 4.82 12.30
CA SER A 9 2.80 4.91 11.17
C SER A 9 1.96 6.17 11.34
N ASN A 10 2.45 7.27 10.79
CA ASN A 10 1.74 8.54 10.83
C ASN A 10 0.80 8.65 9.62
N ARG A 11 -0.45 9.05 9.85
CA ARG A 11 -1.51 9.12 8.84
C ARG A 11 -2.11 10.52 8.71
N ALA A 12 -1.40 11.51 9.22
CA ALA A 12 -1.72 12.93 9.05
C ALA A 12 -0.66 13.53 8.11
N PHE A 13 -1.08 13.96 6.93
CA PHE A 13 -0.21 14.52 5.91
C PHE A 13 -0.59 15.97 5.62
N SER A 14 0.42 16.77 5.28
CA SER A 14 0.22 18.08 4.67
C SER A 14 0.07 17.92 3.16
N THR A 15 -0.54 18.91 2.51
CA THR A 15 -0.64 18.97 1.04
C THR A 15 0.68 19.39 0.37
N ARG A 16 1.71 19.72 1.16
CA ARG A 16 3.01 20.16 0.64
C ARG A 16 3.74 18.97 0.01
N PRO A 17 4.20 19.09 -1.25
CA PRO A 17 5.00 18.06 -1.89
C PRO A 17 6.29 17.79 -1.10
N ILE A 18 6.72 16.54 -1.06
CA ILE A 18 8.02 16.16 -0.49
C ILE A 18 9.10 16.53 -1.50
N PRO A 19 10.20 17.22 -1.09
CA PRO A 19 11.32 17.49 -1.98
C PRO A 19 11.87 16.19 -2.60
N ARG A 20 12.23 16.27 -3.89
CA ARG A 20 12.70 15.12 -4.65
C ARG A 20 13.93 14.46 -4.01
N GLU A 21 14.85 15.26 -3.53
CA GLU A 21 16.08 14.79 -2.88
C GLU A 21 15.77 13.94 -1.62
N MET A 22 14.74 14.31 -0.85
CA MET A 22 14.32 13.51 0.32
C MET A 22 13.72 12.16 -0.12
N LEU A 23 12.93 12.15 -1.20
CA LEU A 23 12.37 10.91 -1.74
C LEU A 23 13.47 9.98 -2.28
N GLU A 24 14.47 10.54 -2.96
CA GLU A 24 15.64 9.81 -3.46
C GLU A 24 16.46 9.20 -2.30
N GLN A 25 16.70 9.95 -1.22
CA GLN A 25 17.37 9.44 -0.02
C GLN A 25 16.60 8.30 0.65
N ILE A 26 15.27 8.40 0.71
CA ILE A 26 14.41 7.33 1.25
C ILE A 26 14.52 6.07 0.39
N ILE A 27 14.48 6.21 -0.95
CA ILE A 27 14.61 5.09 -1.89
C ILE A 27 16.00 4.49 -1.80
N GLU A 28 17.05 5.30 -1.73
CA GLU A 28 18.42 4.80 -1.58
C GLU A 28 18.58 4.00 -0.29
N ALA A 29 18.09 4.51 0.83
CA ALA A 29 18.14 3.79 2.10
C ALA A 29 17.37 2.46 2.03
N ALA A 30 16.22 2.44 1.36
CA ALA A 30 15.46 1.22 1.11
C ALA A 30 16.23 0.23 0.23
N HIS A 31 16.89 0.71 -0.82
CA HIS A 31 17.70 -0.10 -1.74
C HIS A 31 18.93 -0.73 -1.07
N ARG A 32 19.45 -0.12 -0.01
CA ARG A 32 20.56 -0.66 0.81
C ARG A 32 20.15 -1.77 1.77
N ALA A 33 18.89 -2.17 1.80
CA ALA A 33 18.46 -3.30 2.62
C ALA A 33 19.12 -4.60 2.16
N PRO A 34 19.47 -5.51 3.09
CA PRO A 34 19.96 -6.81 2.70
C PRO A 34 18.89 -7.62 1.96
N THR A 35 19.32 -8.45 1.02
CA THR A 35 18.44 -9.36 0.30
C THR A 35 18.94 -10.79 0.44
N ALA A 36 18.02 -11.76 0.42
CA ALA A 36 18.39 -13.17 0.51
C ALA A 36 19.39 -13.56 -0.60
N SER A 37 20.47 -14.18 -0.20
CA SER A 37 21.58 -14.57 -1.10
C SER A 37 22.14 -13.42 -1.96
N ASN A 38 21.98 -12.18 -1.50
CA ASN A 38 22.37 -10.97 -2.22
C ASN A 38 21.80 -10.88 -3.64
N MET A 39 20.56 -11.35 -3.84
CA MET A 39 19.91 -11.40 -5.16
C MET A 39 19.58 -10.01 -5.71
N GLN A 40 19.42 -9.01 -4.84
CA GLN A 40 19.16 -7.60 -5.20
C GLN A 40 17.96 -7.42 -6.15
N GLN A 41 16.93 -8.24 -6.00
CA GLN A 41 15.73 -8.26 -6.83
C GLN A 41 14.59 -7.45 -6.21
N VAL A 42 14.89 -6.31 -5.61
CA VAL A 42 13.90 -5.37 -5.07
C VAL A 42 13.89 -4.13 -5.93
N TYR A 43 12.70 -3.79 -6.44
CA TYR A 43 12.47 -2.67 -7.33
C TYR A 43 11.55 -1.64 -6.68
N PHE A 44 11.65 -0.40 -7.13
CA PHE A 44 10.97 0.74 -6.54
C PHE A 44 10.22 1.51 -7.61
N THR A 45 8.94 1.76 -7.39
CA THR A 45 8.13 2.66 -8.23
C THR A 45 7.57 3.77 -7.37
N LEU A 46 8.01 4.99 -7.64
CA LEU A 46 7.54 6.19 -6.96
C LEU A 46 6.41 6.84 -7.75
N VAL A 47 5.29 7.08 -7.09
CA VAL A 47 4.12 7.77 -7.64
C VAL A 47 3.93 9.08 -6.89
N THR A 48 3.96 10.20 -7.61
CA THR A 48 3.73 11.55 -7.08
C THR A 48 2.67 12.32 -7.86
N ASP A 49 2.23 11.80 -9.02
CA ASP A 49 1.15 12.42 -9.79
C ASP A 49 -0.18 12.26 -9.05
N PRO A 50 -0.91 13.36 -8.76
CA PRO A 50 -2.18 13.32 -8.05
C PRO A 50 -3.24 12.44 -8.72
N LYS A 51 -3.25 12.35 -10.05
CA LYS A 51 -4.20 11.49 -10.78
C LYS A 51 -3.90 10.02 -10.57
N GLN A 52 -2.61 9.65 -10.55
CA GLN A 52 -2.20 8.28 -10.27
C GLN A 52 -2.44 7.92 -8.80
N LEU A 53 -2.22 8.84 -7.85
CA LEU A 53 -2.55 8.64 -6.45
C LEU A 53 -4.06 8.41 -6.25
N ASP A 54 -4.92 9.20 -6.90
CA ASP A 54 -6.37 8.99 -6.89
C ASP A 54 -6.75 7.64 -7.52
N ALA A 55 -6.10 7.24 -8.61
CA ALA A 55 -6.32 5.95 -9.25
C ALA A 55 -5.99 4.76 -8.32
N ILE A 56 -4.96 4.87 -7.46
CA ILE A 56 -4.64 3.86 -6.43
C ILE A 56 -5.79 3.73 -5.43
N SER A 57 -6.32 4.84 -4.96
CA SER A 57 -7.44 4.85 -4.00
C SER A 57 -8.70 4.26 -4.63
N ARG A 58 -9.05 4.66 -5.85
CA ARG A 58 -10.21 4.11 -6.59
C ARG A 58 -10.06 2.60 -6.83
N PHE A 59 -8.92 2.16 -7.34
CA PHE A 59 -8.65 0.72 -7.51
C PHE A 59 -8.92 -0.06 -6.22
N THR A 60 -8.41 0.45 -5.10
CA THR A 60 -8.57 -0.21 -3.80
C THR A 60 -10.04 -0.32 -3.39
N LEU A 61 -10.80 0.77 -3.57
CA LEU A 61 -12.24 0.80 -3.30
C LEU A 61 -13.01 -0.16 -4.21
N ASP A 62 -12.69 -0.21 -5.50
CA ASP A 62 -13.37 -1.07 -6.48
C ASP A 62 -13.18 -2.56 -6.17
N VAL A 63 -11.96 -2.94 -5.76
CA VAL A 63 -11.69 -4.32 -5.32
C VAL A 63 -12.50 -4.66 -4.07
N PHE A 64 -12.51 -3.78 -3.06
CA PHE A 64 -13.27 -3.99 -1.84
C PHE A 64 -14.78 -4.00 -2.08
N ASN A 65 -15.29 -3.16 -2.98
CA ASN A 65 -16.70 -3.16 -3.38
C ASN A 65 -17.10 -4.45 -4.07
N SER A 66 -16.24 -4.96 -4.94
CA SER A 66 -16.45 -6.25 -5.61
C SER A 66 -16.49 -7.40 -4.59
N ALA A 67 -15.61 -7.39 -3.60
CA ALA A 67 -15.61 -8.36 -2.51
C ALA A 67 -16.87 -8.22 -1.63
N ALA A 68 -17.24 -7.00 -1.25
CA ALA A 68 -18.45 -6.72 -0.47
C ALA A 68 -19.73 -7.18 -1.18
N LYS A 69 -19.82 -6.96 -2.50
CA LYS A 69 -20.95 -7.42 -3.32
C LYS A 69 -21.08 -8.94 -3.29
N LYS A 70 -19.98 -9.68 -3.37
CA LYS A 70 -19.98 -11.15 -3.23
C LYS A 70 -20.43 -11.60 -1.84
N LEU A 71 -19.91 -10.98 -0.77
CA LEU A 71 -20.25 -11.30 0.61
C LEU A 71 -21.71 -10.96 0.95
N LYS A 72 -22.29 -9.91 0.35
CA LYS A 72 -23.69 -9.50 0.54
C LYS A 72 -24.68 -10.31 -0.33
N ASN A 73 -24.20 -11.14 -1.27
CA ASN A 73 -25.06 -11.94 -2.14
C ASN A 73 -25.88 -12.96 -1.31
N PRO A 74 -27.24 -12.94 -1.38
CA PRO A 74 -28.08 -13.77 -0.54
C PRO A 74 -27.89 -15.28 -0.75
N ILE A 75 -27.54 -15.71 -1.98
CA ILE A 75 -27.31 -17.11 -2.32
C ILE A 75 -25.97 -17.60 -1.75
N LEU A 76 -24.93 -16.79 -1.84
CA LEU A 76 -23.58 -17.16 -1.40
C LEU A 76 -23.35 -16.94 0.10
N LYS A 77 -24.10 -16.01 0.70
CA LYS A 77 -23.92 -15.58 2.09
C LYS A 77 -23.87 -16.72 3.11
N PRO A 78 -24.76 -17.73 3.11
CA PRO A 78 -24.72 -18.79 4.11
C PRO A 78 -23.43 -19.63 4.01
N ILE A 79 -22.98 -19.91 2.79
CA ILE A 79 -21.76 -20.67 2.51
C ILE A 79 -20.52 -19.85 2.89
N LEU A 80 -20.43 -18.62 2.39
CA LEU A 80 -19.28 -17.73 2.64
C LEU A 80 -19.13 -17.38 4.13
N LYS A 81 -20.24 -17.19 4.86
CA LYS A 81 -20.20 -16.90 6.29
C LYS A 81 -19.62 -18.08 7.10
N ARG A 82 -19.77 -19.31 6.61
CA ARG A 82 -19.21 -20.51 7.26
C ARG A 82 -17.72 -20.68 6.94
N ILE A 83 -17.31 -20.38 5.68
CA ILE A 83 -15.93 -20.61 5.22
C ILE A 83 -15.02 -19.42 5.57
N MET A 84 -15.54 -18.20 5.52
CA MET A 84 -14.78 -16.97 5.70
C MET A 84 -15.47 -16.02 6.70
N PRO A 85 -15.70 -16.42 7.96
CA PRO A 85 -16.45 -15.61 8.92
C PRO A 85 -15.79 -14.24 9.18
N ASP A 86 -14.47 -14.19 9.18
CA ASP A 86 -13.72 -12.95 9.43
C ASP A 86 -13.87 -11.92 8.32
N ALA A 87 -14.13 -12.34 7.08
CA ALA A 87 -14.36 -11.40 5.96
C ALA A 87 -15.57 -10.48 6.21
N TYR A 88 -16.59 -10.96 6.94
CA TYR A 88 -17.78 -10.17 7.27
C TYR A 88 -17.50 -9.03 8.25
N ARG A 89 -16.43 -9.11 9.05
CA ARG A 89 -16.02 -8.05 9.98
C ARG A 89 -15.54 -6.80 9.23
N TYR A 90 -15.09 -6.95 7.98
CA TYR A 90 -14.59 -5.85 7.15
C TYR A 90 -15.69 -5.12 6.37
N LEU A 91 -16.92 -5.66 6.27
CA LEU A 91 -18.01 -4.99 5.56
C LEU A 91 -18.30 -3.57 6.05
N PRO A 92 -18.40 -3.31 7.37
CA PRO A 92 -18.59 -1.93 7.86
C PRO A 92 -17.42 -1.00 7.51
N VAL A 93 -16.19 -1.58 7.44
CA VAL A 93 -15.00 -0.82 7.06
C VAL A 93 -15.10 -0.41 5.59
N PHE A 94 -15.48 -1.33 4.68
CA PHE A 94 -15.64 -1.03 3.26
C PHE A 94 -16.75 0.02 3.02
N ASP A 95 -17.88 -0.12 3.70
CA ASP A 95 -18.97 0.87 3.61
C ASP A 95 -18.52 2.26 4.11
N ARG A 96 -17.70 2.31 5.17
CA ARG A 96 -17.09 3.55 5.67
C ARG A 96 -16.11 4.16 4.67
N LEU A 97 -15.20 3.36 4.11
CA LEU A 97 -14.21 3.84 3.15
C LEU A 97 -14.89 4.52 1.95
N ASN A 98 -15.95 3.90 1.41
CA ASN A 98 -16.72 4.46 0.30
C ASN A 98 -17.42 5.77 0.67
N ARG A 99 -18.07 5.83 1.84
CA ARG A 99 -18.75 7.03 2.30
C ARG A 99 -17.76 8.19 2.49
N GLU A 100 -16.64 7.94 3.16
CA GLU A 100 -15.63 8.98 3.40
C GLU A 100 -15.03 9.47 2.09
N TYR A 101 -14.72 8.56 1.15
CA TYR A 101 -14.19 8.93 -0.16
C TYR A 101 -15.19 9.76 -0.97
N ALA A 102 -16.48 9.41 -0.96
CA ALA A 102 -17.54 10.20 -1.59
C ALA A 102 -17.67 11.62 -1.00
N ASN A 103 -17.32 11.80 0.28
CA ASN A 103 -17.28 13.08 0.98
C ASN A 103 -15.94 13.85 0.79
N GLY A 104 -15.06 13.37 -0.08
CA GLY A 104 -13.74 13.98 -0.34
C GLY A 104 -12.66 13.62 0.67
N HIS A 105 -12.90 12.66 1.57
CA HIS A 105 -11.95 12.21 2.56
C HIS A 105 -11.35 10.84 2.16
N ASP A 106 -10.22 10.86 1.47
CA ASP A 106 -9.51 9.63 1.14
C ASP A 106 -8.91 8.97 2.40
N MET A 107 -9.48 7.85 2.82
CA MET A 107 -8.98 7.03 3.93
C MET A 107 -7.97 5.95 3.48
N ILE A 108 -7.73 5.78 2.18
CA ILE A 108 -6.75 4.85 1.61
C ILE A 108 -5.35 5.45 1.71
N LEU A 109 -5.09 6.53 0.97
CA LEU A 109 -3.81 7.25 0.98
C LEU A 109 -3.78 8.44 1.94
N ARG A 110 -4.94 8.88 2.47
CA ARG A 110 -5.07 9.91 3.52
C ARG A 110 -4.48 11.27 3.12
N GLY A 111 -4.53 11.59 1.84
CA GLY A 111 -3.95 12.83 1.32
C GLY A 111 -2.42 12.82 1.22
N ALA A 112 -1.79 11.64 1.25
CA ALA A 112 -0.36 11.53 0.98
C ALA A 112 -0.02 12.05 -0.42
N THR A 113 1.07 12.80 -0.52
CA THR A 113 1.54 13.41 -1.79
C THR A 113 2.51 12.53 -2.56
N ALA A 114 2.87 11.36 -2.00
CA ALA A 114 3.69 10.36 -2.65
C ALA A 114 3.30 8.95 -2.17
N ALA A 115 3.42 7.97 -3.05
CA ALA A 115 3.33 6.55 -2.74
C ALA A 115 4.54 5.82 -3.33
N LEU A 116 5.23 5.03 -2.52
CA LEU A 116 6.36 4.22 -2.95
C LEU A 116 5.95 2.74 -2.96
N PHE A 117 5.94 2.14 -4.13
CA PHE A 117 5.76 0.71 -4.30
C PHE A 117 7.11 0.01 -4.29
N ILE A 118 7.26 -0.95 -3.38
CA ILE A 118 8.43 -1.81 -3.28
C ILE A 118 7.99 -3.18 -3.75
N HIS A 119 8.56 -3.65 -4.85
CA HIS A 119 8.10 -4.87 -5.51
C HIS A 119 9.27 -5.77 -5.93
N THR A 120 8.96 -7.03 -6.16
CA THR A 120 9.93 -8.06 -6.51
C THR A 120 9.33 -8.95 -7.60
N PRO A 121 10.13 -9.68 -8.37
CA PRO A 121 9.61 -10.64 -9.33
C PRO A 121 8.66 -11.64 -8.66
N LYS A 122 7.57 -12.00 -9.33
CA LYS A 122 6.53 -12.88 -8.82
C LYS A 122 7.07 -14.26 -8.38
N ASN A 123 8.12 -14.73 -9.01
CA ASN A 123 8.77 -16.02 -8.71
C ASN A 123 9.90 -15.91 -7.67
N SER A 124 10.14 -14.73 -7.10
CA SER A 124 11.17 -14.56 -6.06
C SER A 124 10.74 -15.27 -4.77
N ARG A 125 11.51 -16.26 -4.35
CA ARG A 125 11.24 -17.06 -3.13
C ARG A 125 11.21 -16.21 -1.86
N PHE A 126 12.06 -15.20 -1.77
CA PHE A 126 12.21 -14.34 -0.60
C PHE A 126 11.72 -12.91 -0.85
N GLY A 127 11.08 -12.66 -2.00
CA GLY A 127 10.71 -11.32 -2.42
C GLY A 127 9.91 -10.52 -1.40
N SER A 128 8.92 -11.14 -0.75
CA SER A 128 8.14 -10.48 0.29
C SER A 128 8.98 -10.10 1.52
N ALA A 129 9.93 -10.96 1.93
CA ALA A 129 10.82 -10.67 3.06
C ALA A 129 11.78 -9.53 2.70
N ASP A 130 12.40 -9.59 1.52
CA ASP A 130 13.35 -8.59 1.03
C ASP A 130 12.66 -7.22 0.87
N ALA A 131 11.45 -7.19 0.30
CA ALA A 131 10.66 -5.96 0.18
C ALA A 131 10.29 -5.35 1.55
N ASN A 132 10.00 -6.18 2.55
CA ASN A 132 9.72 -5.69 3.91
C ASN A 132 10.97 -5.15 4.60
N LEU A 133 12.16 -5.72 4.37
CA LEU A 133 13.42 -5.17 4.85
C LEU A 133 13.71 -3.82 4.20
N ALA A 134 13.51 -3.71 2.88
CA ALA A 134 13.62 -2.45 2.16
C ALA A 134 12.64 -1.39 2.68
N TYR A 135 11.36 -1.76 2.90
CA TYR A 135 10.40 -0.87 3.53
C TYR A 135 10.88 -0.39 4.91
N GLN A 136 11.39 -1.28 5.74
CA GLN A 136 11.86 -0.90 7.08
C GLN A 136 12.99 0.12 7.01
N ASN A 137 14.00 -0.09 6.14
CA ASN A 137 15.09 0.87 5.97
C ASN A 137 14.58 2.23 5.47
N GLY A 138 13.75 2.24 4.42
CA GLY A 138 13.15 3.46 3.91
C GLY A 138 12.30 4.20 4.95
N SER A 139 11.56 3.45 5.79
CA SER A 139 10.74 4.05 6.84
C SER A 139 11.56 4.70 7.96
N LEU A 140 12.74 4.16 8.27
CA LEU A 140 13.66 4.77 9.22
C LEU A 140 14.30 6.03 8.64
N MET A 141 14.67 6.03 7.36
CA MET A 141 15.19 7.21 6.68
C MET A 141 14.12 8.32 6.60
N ALA A 142 12.87 7.98 6.28
CA ALA A 142 11.77 8.94 6.29
C ALA A 142 11.63 9.63 7.66
N GLU A 143 11.72 8.87 8.75
CA GLU A 143 11.72 9.41 10.11
C GLU A 143 12.90 10.37 10.35
N CYS A 144 14.12 10.01 9.90
CA CYS A 144 15.30 10.88 10.01
C CYS A 144 15.11 12.21 9.27
N LEU A 145 14.41 12.19 8.14
CA LEU A 145 14.14 13.37 7.31
C LEU A 145 12.90 14.16 7.75
N GLY A 146 12.20 13.72 8.79
CA GLY A 146 10.94 14.33 9.24
C GLY A 146 9.79 14.12 8.26
N VAL A 147 9.86 13.09 7.41
CA VAL A 147 8.81 12.72 6.45
C VAL A 147 7.88 11.68 7.08
N ASN A 148 6.62 12.05 7.25
CA ASN A 148 5.60 11.14 7.74
C ASN A 148 5.33 10.02 6.73
N GLN A 149 5.15 8.80 7.21
CA GLN A 149 4.87 7.63 6.38
C GLN A 149 4.00 6.60 7.09
N PHE A 150 3.35 5.74 6.32
CA PHE A 150 2.67 4.56 6.81
C PHE A 150 2.67 3.44 5.76
N TYR A 151 2.52 2.20 6.21
CA TYR A 151 2.36 1.04 5.34
C TYR A 151 0.95 1.01 4.74
N MET A 152 0.85 0.97 3.40
CA MET A 152 -0.42 1.03 2.65
C MET A 152 -1.16 -0.33 2.68
N GLY A 153 -1.54 -0.80 3.87
CA GLY A 153 -2.13 -2.13 4.06
C GLY A 153 -3.38 -2.39 3.23
N PHE A 154 -4.26 -1.39 3.05
CA PHE A 154 -5.46 -1.53 2.20
C PHE A 154 -5.09 -1.77 0.74
N VAL A 155 -4.12 -1.01 0.21
CA VAL A 155 -3.65 -1.16 -1.17
C VAL A 155 -3.02 -2.54 -1.37
N CYS A 156 -2.13 -2.96 -0.46
CA CYS A 156 -1.53 -4.30 -0.50
C CYS A 156 -2.58 -5.41 -0.47
N THR A 157 -3.61 -5.26 0.38
CA THR A 157 -4.73 -6.22 0.46
C THR A 157 -5.51 -6.26 -0.84
N ALA A 158 -5.80 -5.10 -1.46
CA ALA A 158 -6.52 -5.02 -2.72
C ALA A 158 -5.73 -5.67 -3.86
N ILE A 159 -4.43 -5.41 -3.96
CA ILE A 159 -3.54 -6.04 -4.96
C ILE A 159 -3.56 -7.58 -4.82
N HIS A 160 -3.47 -8.09 -3.59
CA HIS A 160 -3.52 -9.52 -3.32
C HIS A 160 -4.86 -10.16 -3.71
N GLN A 161 -5.98 -9.47 -3.49
CA GLN A 161 -7.31 -9.96 -3.79
C GLN A 161 -7.64 -9.92 -5.28
N GLU A 162 -7.15 -8.91 -6.00
CA GLU A 162 -7.47 -8.70 -7.42
C GLU A 162 -6.71 -9.68 -8.33
N ASN A 163 -5.44 -9.93 -8.06
CA ASN A 163 -4.61 -10.97 -8.68
C ASN A 163 -4.47 -10.90 -10.24
N LYS A 164 -4.90 -9.81 -10.88
CA LYS A 164 -4.83 -9.61 -12.34
C LYS A 164 -3.75 -8.62 -12.76
N GLY A 165 -3.13 -7.95 -11.79
CA GLY A 165 -2.12 -6.94 -12.04
C GLY A 165 -2.67 -5.61 -12.59
N THR A 166 -3.97 -5.33 -12.41
CA THR A 166 -4.59 -4.12 -12.95
C THR A 166 -3.89 -2.85 -12.47
N LEU A 167 -3.59 -2.76 -11.17
CA LEU A 167 -2.88 -1.58 -10.63
C LEU A 167 -1.45 -1.50 -11.15
N ALA A 168 -0.75 -2.62 -11.22
CA ALA A 168 0.62 -2.68 -11.75
C ALA A 168 0.66 -2.17 -13.20
N ASN A 169 -0.27 -2.64 -14.04
CA ASN A 169 -0.39 -2.18 -15.43
C ASN A 169 -0.71 -0.67 -15.52
N THR A 170 -1.61 -0.18 -14.66
CA THR A 170 -1.98 1.25 -14.63
C THR A 170 -0.79 2.15 -14.24
N LEU A 171 0.08 1.66 -13.36
CA LEU A 171 1.25 2.39 -12.87
C LEU A 171 2.53 2.10 -13.69
N GLY A 172 2.46 1.25 -14.71
CA GLY A 172 3.62 0.85 -15.51
C GLY A 172 4.63 0.00 -14.73
N ILE A 173 4.19 -0.70 -13.70
CA ILE A 173 5.04 -1.60 -12.90
C ILE A 173 5.16 -2.93 -13.65
N ASN A 174 6.34 -3.15 -14.23
CA ASN A 174 6.68 -4.43 -14.85
C ASN A 174 7.34 -5.32 -13.78
N GLY A 175 6.69 -6.42 -13.44
CA GLY A 175 7.18 -7.38 -12.45
C GLY A 175 7.09 -8.81 -12.93
#